data_3798d62e90f5eac7a4f0ef7da29eb631
#
_entry.id   3798d62e90f5eac7a4f0ef7da29eb631
#
_cell.length_a   1.000
_cell.length_b   1.000
_cell.length_c   1.000
_cell.angle_alpha   90.00
_cell.angle_beta   90.00
_cell.angle_gamma   90.00
#
_symmetry.space_group_name_H-M   'P 1'
#
loop_
_entity.id
_entity.type
_entity.pdbx_description
1 polymer ?
#
loop_
_entity_poly.entity_id
_entity_poly.type
_entity_poly.pdbx_seq_one_letter_code
_entity_poly.pdbx_strand_id
1 'polypeptide(L)'
;MKTLVVYYSKTGNARKVAGIVINELDGCDSSELLFDEKANTIEGAKDPSGFDRVIMVCPIWAFSLSTPMKLYLKQYGGAIQNYSLIVTCGGLGLSGCVRNCVKATGKQPLGAMKIRNKQLRADNFDIKPML
;
A
#
# COMPACT_ATOMS: atom_id res chain seq x y z
N MET A 1 -3.21 17.92 -6.69
CA MET A 1 -3.51 16.49 -6.83
C MET A 1 -3.98 15.94 -5.50
N LYS A 2 -5.14 15.32 -5.49
CA LYS A 2 -5.71 14.75 -4.28
C LYS A 2 -5.23 13.32 -4.09
N THR A 3 -4.51 13.05 -3.02
CA THR A 3 -3.86 11.75 -2.77
C THR A 3 -4.41 11.09 -1.51
N LEU A 4 -4.67 9.79 -1.59
CA LEU A 4 -5.04 8.93 -0.48
C LEU A 4 -3.91 7.93 -0.22
N VAL A 5 -3.42 7.85 1.01
CA VAL A 5 -2.45 6.83 1.42
C VAL A 5 -3.21 5.74 2.16
N VAL A 6 -3.27 4.55 1.57
CA VAL A 6 -3.92 3.37 2.17
C VAL A 6 -2.83 2.42 2.64
N TYR A 7 -2.86 2.02 3.90
CA TYR A 7 -1.83 1.14 4.43
C TYR A 7 -2.34 0.14 5.43
N TYR A 8 -1.67 -1.00 5.48
CA TYR A 8 -1.82 -2.01 6.51
C TYR A 8 -0.45 -2.37 7.07
N SER A 9 -0.36 -2.50 8.39
CA SER A 9 0.90 -2.86 9.05
C SER A 9 0.64 -3.88 10.15
N LYS A 10 1.29 -5.02 10.07
CA LYS A 10 1.21 -6.04 11.12
C LYS A 10 2.25 -5.80 12.22
N THR A 11 3.48 -5.47 11.83
CA THR A 11 4.63 -5.35 12.74
C THR A 11 5.06 -3.91 13.00
N GLY A 12 4.43 -2.94 12.34
CA GLY A 12 4.81 -1.53 12.42
C GLY A 12 5.70 -1.05 11.29
N ASN A 13 6.27 -1.95 10.47
CA ASN A 13 7.17 -1.57 9.39
C ASN A 13 6.45 -0.75 8.30
N ALA A 14 5.33 -1.25 7.81
CA ALA A 14 4.55 -0.53 6.80
C ALA A 14 3.98 0.78 7.35
N ARG A 15 3.60 0.81 8.63
CA ARG A 15 3.13 2.05 9.28
C ARG A 15 4.23 3.10 9.31
N LYS A 16 5.47 2.71 9.60
CA LYS A 16 6.62 3.63 9.58
C LYS A 16 6.78 4.25 8.19
N VAL A 17 6.75 3.44 7.15
CA VAL A 17 6.86 3.90 5.77
C VAL A 17 5.69 4.81 5.39
N ALA A 18 4.46 4.40 5.71
CA ALA A 18 3.27 5.21 5.44
C ALA A 18 3.34 6.57 6.14
N GLY A 19 3.84 6.62 7.38
CA GLY A 19 4.05 7.85 8.11
C GLY A 19 5.01 8.80 7.40
N ILE A 20 6.09 8.27 6.85
CA ILE A 20 7.04 9.07 6.08
C ILE A 20 6.38 9.62 4.80
N VAL A 21 5.64 8.78 4.08
CA VAL A 21 4.89 9.21 2.89
C VAL A 21 3.92 10.34 3.22
N ILE A 22 3.15 10.18 4.29
CA ILE A 22 2.15 11.17 4.73
C ILE A 22 2.82 12.49 5.08
N ASN A 23 3.98 12.45 5.76
CA ASN A 23 4.71 13.66 6.11
C ASN A 23 5.29 14.38 4.89
N GLU A 24 5.72 13.64 3.87
CA GLU A 24 6.27 14.22 2.64
C GLU A 24 5.18 14.78 1.72
N LEU A 25 3.96 14.26 1.82
CA LEU A 25 2.81 14.70 1.01
C LEU A 25 1.93 15.63 1.84
N ASP A 26 2.16 16.92 1.70
CA ASP A 26 1.36 17.93 2.40
C ASP A 26 -0.11 17.87 1.96
N GLY A 27 -1.02 17.72 2.94
CA GLY A 27 -2.47 17.75 2.69
C GLY A 27 -3.08 16.47 2.12
N CYS A 28 -2.39 15.33 2.18
CA CYS A 28 -2.98 14.06 1.76
C CYS A 28 -3.93 13.49 2.83
N ASP A 29 -4.87 12.64 2.41
CA ASP A 29 -5.69 11.85 3.33
C ASP A 29 -5.02 10.48 3.54
N SER A 30 -5.38 9.82 4.63
CA SER A 30 -4.86 8.48 4.94
C SER A 30 -5.97 7.54 5.38
N SER A 31 -5.75 6.25 5.16
CA SER A 31 -6.67 5.18 5.53
C SER A 31 -5.85 4.00 6.05
N GLU A 32 -5.83 3.82 7.37
CA GLU A 32 -5.20 2.64 7.97
C GLU A 32 -6.19 1.49 7.98
N LEU A 33 -5.83 0.37 7.36
CA LEU A 33 -6.66 -0.82 7.35
C LEU A 33 -6.45 -1.60 8.65
N LEU A 34 -7.54 -1.89 9.35
CA LEU A 34 -7.56 -2.75 10.54
C LEU A 34 -8.12 -4.10 10.11
N PHE A 35 -7.38 -5.17 10.39
CA PHE A 35 -7.70 -6.50 9.90
C PHE A 35 -8.16 -7.43 11.02
N ASP A 36 -9.35 -8.03 10.84
CA ASP A 36 -9.85 -9.10 11.69
C ASP A 36 -9.60 -10.43 10.99
N GLU A 37 -8.58 -11.18 11.46
CA GLU A 37 -8.19 -12.45 10.86
C GLU A 37 -9.30 -13.51 10.94
N LYS A 38 -10.05 -13.54 12.04
CA LYS A 38 -11.11 -14.55 12.24
C LYS A 38 -12.27 -14.34 11.29
N ALA A 39 -12.71 -13.09 11.16
CA ALA A 39 -13.81 -12.73 10.27
C ALA A 39 -13.37 -12.54 8.83
N ASN A 40 -12.06 -12.41 8.58
CA ASN A 40 -11.49 -12.08 7.27
C ASN A 40 -12.08 -10.79 6.72
N THR A 41 -12.14 -9.75 7.54
CA THR A 41 -12.70 -8.45 7.20
C THR A 41 -11.75 -7.32 7.54
N ILE A 42 -11.95 -6.16 6.90
CA ILE A 42 -11.19 -4.94 7.18
C ILE A 42 -12.12 -3.83 7.65
N GLU A 43 -11.56 -2.92 8.48
CA GLU A 43 -12.19 -1.68 8.88
C GLU A 43 -11.26 -0.51 8.58
N GLY A 44 -11.79 0.71 8.55
CA GLY A 44 -11.03 1.91 8.31
C GLY A 44 -10.75 2.20 6.84
N ALA A 45 -11.31 1.40 5.92
CA ALA A 45 -11.11 1.57 4.48
C ALA A 45 -11.90 2.77 3.97
N LYS A 46 -11.20 3.69 3.29
CA LYS A 46 -11.82 4.83 2.62
C LYS A 46 -12.00 4.54 1.14
N ASP A 47 -13.14 4.99 0.60
CA ASP A 47 -13.43 4.91 -0.83
C ASP A 47 -12.43 5.80 -1.61
N PRO A 48 -11.69 5.24 -2.58
CA PRO A 48 -10.69 6.00 -3.31
C PRO A 48 -11.24 6.82 -4.49
N SER A 49 -12.53 6.75 -4.78
CA SER A 49 -13.11 7.34 -6.00
C SER A 49 -12.96 8.86 -6.08
N GLY A 50 -12.87 9.55 -4.94
CA GLY A 50 -12.67 10.99 -4.90
C GLY A 50 -11.22 11.45 -4.96
N PHE A 51 -10.28 10.56 -5.20
CA PHE A 51 -8.85 10.84 -5.19
C PHE A 51 -8.23 10.64 -6.56
N ASP A 52 -7.29 11.53 -6.92
CA ASP A 52 -6.56 11.43 -8.18
C ASP A 52 -5.55 10.27 -8.16
N ARG A 53 -5.04 9.95 -6.97
CA ARG A 53 -4.02 8.93 -6.80
C ARG A 53 -4.14 8.25 -5.44
N VAL A 54 -3.86 6.95 -5.41
CA VAL A 54 -3.75 6.17 -4.17
C VAL A 54 -2.31 5.67 -4.05
N ILE A 55 -1.71 5.84 -2.89
CA ILE A 55 -0.42 5.22 -2.56
C ILE A 55 -0.71 4.12 -1.56
N MET A 56 -0.45 2.87 -1.94
CA MET A 56 -0.68 1.71 -1.08
C MET A 56 0.62 1.28 -0.44
N VAL A 57 0.59 1.05 0.88
CA VAL A 57 1.75 0.58 1.65
C VAL A 57 1.33 -0.62 2.48
N CYS A 58 1.97 -1.76 2.25
CA CYS A 58 1.63 -2.99 2.98
C CYS A 58 2.78 -4.00 2.94
N PRO A 59 2.77 -4.99 3.85
CA PRO A 59 3.76 -6.07 3.78
C PRO A 59 3.41 -7.08 2.67
N ILE A 60 4.43 -7.81 2.22
CA ILE A 60 4.27 -8.97 1.34
C ILE A 60 4.01 -10.20 2.20
N TRP A 61 2.96 -10.96 1.86
CA TRP A 61 2.65 -12.25 2.45
C TRP A 61 2.63 -13.32 1.34
N ALA A 62 3.48 -14.36 1.48
CA ALA A 62 3.55 -15.47 0.54
C ALA A 62 3.68 -14.98 -0.93
N PHE A 63 4.61 -14.08 -1.17
CA PHE A 63 4.94 -13.53 -2.51
C PHE A 63 3.81 -12.73 -3.16
N SER A 64 2.85 -12.26 -2.36
CA SER A 64 1.75 -11.42 -2.85
C SER A 64 1.38 -10.37 -1.81
N LEU A 65 0.41 -9.52 -2.14
CA LEU A 65 -0.08 -8.51 -1.18
C LEU A 65 -0.62 -9.18 0.08
N SER A 66 -0.45 -8.53 1.22
CA SER A 66 -1.11 -8.95 2.46
C SER A 66 -2.62 -9.03 2.25
N THR A 67 -3.26 -9.98 2.94
CA THR A 67 -4.71 -10.21 2.82
C THR A 67 -5.54 -8.94 3.03
N PRO A 68 -5.28 -8.09 4.05
CA PRO A 68 -6.05 -6.84 4.19
C PRO A 68 -6.01 -5.94 2.95
N MET A 69 -4.86 -5.83 2.30
CA MET A 69 -4.75 -5.01 1.09
C MET A 69 -5.49 -5.66 -0.09
N LYS A 70 -5.46 -7.00 -0.18
CA LYS A 70 -6.27 -7.71 -1.20
C LYS A 70 -7.76 -7.47 -0.99
N LEU A 71 -8.23 -7.47 0.25
CA LEU A 71 -9.62 -7.17 0.59
C LEU A 71 -9.99 -5.75 0.21
N TYR A 72 -9.10 -4.80 0.46
CA TYR A 72 -9.29 -3.40 0.04
C TYR A 72 -9.46 -3.31 -1.47
N LEU A 73 -8.58 -3.93 -2.22
CA LEU A 73 -8.61 -3.92 -3.68
C LEU A 73 -9.84 -4.64 -4.23
N LYS A 74 -10.28 -5.72 -3.60
CA LYS A 74 -11.50 -6.41 -3.99
C LYS A 74 -12.71 -5.48 -3.88
N GLN A 75 -12.75 -4.67 -2.85
CA GLN A 75 -13.87 -3.75 -2.61
C GLN A 75 -13.78 -2.49 -3.46
N TYR A 76 -12.59 -1.91 -3.60
CA TYR A 76 -12.41 -0.56 -4.17
C TYR A 76 -11.48 -0.50 -5.38
N GLY A 77 -10.87 -1.59 -5.81
CA GLY A 77 -9.87 -1.56 -6.87
C GLY A 77 -10.36 -0.91 -8.15
N GLY A 78 -11.61 -1.18 -8.54
CA GLY A 78 -12.20 -0.60 -9.74
C GLY A 78 -12.43 0.92 -9.68
N ALA A 79 -12.41 1.51 -8.48
CA ALA A 79 -12.60 2.94 -8.29
C ALA A 79 -11.29 3.72 -8.20
N ILE A 80 -10.15 3.05 -8.23
CA ILE A 80 -8.84 3.69 -8.19
C ILE A 80 -8.49 4.25 -9.57
N GLN A 81 -8.19 5.56 -9.62
CA GLN A 81 -7.82 6.22 -10.88
C GLN A 81 -6.36 5.95 -11.24
N ASN A 82 -5.45 6.22 -10.32
CA ASN A 82 -4.01 5.97 -10.46
C ASN A 82 -3.47 5.50 -9.12
N TYR A 83 -2.39 4.72 -9.13
CA TYR A 83 -1.81 4.26 -7.87
C TYR A 83 -0.32 4.02 -7.97
N SER A 84 0.32 4.07 -6.82
CA SER A 84 1.68 3.61 -6.60
C SER A 84 1.67 2.58 -5.48
N LEU A 85 2.64 1.67 -5.47
CA LEU A 85 2.71 0.58 -4.51
C LEU A 85 4.06 0.56 -3.81
N ILE A 86 4.05 0.56 -2.49
CA ILE A 86 5.24 0.37 -1.66
C ILE A 86 4.99 -0.86 -0.79
N VAL A 87 5.87 -1.85 -0.90
CA VAL A 87 5.74 -3.07 -0.09
C VAL A 87 6.95 -3.25 0.82
N THR A 88 6.71 -3.75 2.02
CA THR A 88 7.76 -4.12 2.97
C THR A 88 7.92 -5.63 2.98
N CYS A 89 9.16 -6.10 3.05
CA CYS A 89 9.41 -7.54 2.92
C CYS A 89 10.78 -7.96 3.47
N GLY A 90 10.93 -9.27 3.65
CA GLY A 90 12.23 -9.88 3.93
C GLY A 90 13.05 -10.16 2.68
N GLY A 91 12.43 -10.22 1.51
CA GLY A 91 13.12 -10.62 0.29
C GLY A 91 12.35 -10.38 -1.01
N LEU A 92 11.77 -11.43 -1.58
CA LEU A 92 11.14 -11.42 -2.91
C LEU A 92 9.62 -11.24 -2.84
N GLY A 93 8.99 -10.91 -3.97
CA GLY A 93 7.54 -10.91 -4.12
C GLY A 93 6.92 -9.64 -4.68
N LEU A 94 7.71 -8.62 -5.03
CA LEU A 94 7.16 -7.37 -5.57
C LEU A 94 6.35 -7.62 -6.85
N SER A 95 6.83 -8.46 -7.76
CA SER A 95 6.12 -8.75 -9.02
C SER A 95 4.75 -9.38 -8.78
N GLY A 96 4.63 -10.26 -7.77
CA GLY A 96 3.35 -10.85 -7.39
C GLY A 96 2.38 -9.80 -6.84
N CYS A 97 2.89 -8.85 -6.06
CA CYS A 97 2.08 -7.75 -5.53
C CYS A 97 1.57 -6.84 -6.66
N VAL A 98 2.44 -6.48 -7.59
CA VAL A 98 2.04 -5.67 -8.76
C VAL A 98 0.96 -6.40 -9.56
N ARG A 99 1.11 -7.70 -9.78
CA ARG A 99 0.12 -8.51 -10.48
C ARG A 99 -1.25 -8.48 -9.80
N ASN A 100 -1.28 -8.58 -8.47
CA ASN A 100 -2.52 -8.44 -7.71
C ASN A 100 -3.19 -7.09 -7.97
N CYS A 101 -2.41 -6.01 -7.97
CA CYS A 101 -2.92 -4.67 -8.19
C CYS A 101 -3.45 -4.49 -9.62
N VAL A 102 -2.71 -4.95 -10.62
CA VAL A 102 -3.14 -4.85 -12.03
C VAL A 102 -4.44 -5.62 -12.25
N LYS A 103 -4.56 -6.80 -11.67
CA LYS A 103 -5.77 -7.61 -11.79
C LYS A 103 -6.97 -6.91 -11.16
N ALA A 104 -6.79 -6.27 -10.02
CA ALA A 104 -7.88 -5.62 -9.28
C ALA A 104 -8.29 -4.28 -9.87
N THR A 105 -7.33 -3.49 -10.37
CA THR A 105 -7.58 -2.12 -10.86
C THR A 105 -7.73 -2.05 -12.37
N GLY A 106 -7.20 -3.01 -13.11
CA GLY A 106 -7.12 -2.97 -14.57
C GLY A 106 -6.06 -2.01 -15.09
N LYS A 107 -5.17 -1.52 -14.22
CA LYS A 107 -4.18 -0.48 -14.57
C LYS A 107 -2.81 -0.83 -14.03
N GLN A 108 -1.76 -0.40 -14.76
CA GLN A 108 -0.39 -0.49 -14.28
C GLN A 108 -0.14 0.59 -13.21
N PRO A 109 0.71 0.32 -12.22
CA PRO A 109 1.06 1.34 -11.23
C PRO A 109 1.89 2.46 -11.87
N LEU A 110 1.77 3.68 -11.30
CA LEU A 110 2.67 4.77 -11.64
C LEU A 110 4.10 4.48 -11.19
N GLY A 111 4.22 3.77 -10.07
CA GLY A 111 5.49 3.29 -9.56
C GLY A 111 5.26 2.17 -8.56
N ALA A 112 6.27 1.33 -8.38
CA ALA A 112 6.23 0.25 -7.41
C ALA A 112 7.63 0.03 -6.84
N MET A 113 7.73 -0.12 -5.53
CA MET A 113 9.02 -0.41 -4.89
C MET A 113 8.85 -1.35 -3.70
N LYS A 114 9.91 -2.07 -3.38
CA LYS A 114 10.00 -2.85 -2.16
C LYS A 114 11.03 -2.23 -1.23
N ILE A 115 10.73 -2.26 0.06
CA ILE A 115 11.69 -1.87 1.10
C ILE A 115 11.91 -3.09 1.96
N ARG A 116 13.14 -3.58 1.99
CA ARG A 116 13.50 -4.74 2.80
C ARG A 116 13.57 -4.37 4.27
N ASN A 117 13.26 -5.30 5.15
CA ASN A 117 13.35 -5.10 6.59
C ASN A 117 14.73 -4.60 7.01
N LYS A 118 15.79 -5.08 6.35
CA LYS A 118 17.16 -4.63 6.58
C LYS A 118 17.31 -3.13 6.28
N GLN A 119 16.73 -2.65 5.18
CA GLN A 119 16.75 -1.22 4.81
C GLN A 119 15.98 -0.38 5.81
N LEU A 120 14.85 -0.88 6.32
CA LEU A 120 14.06 -0.19 7.35
C LEU A 120 14.85 0.00 8.64
N ARG A 121 15.57 -1.05 9.09
CA ARG A 121 16.39 -0.98 10.29
C ARG A 121 17.55 0.00 10.16
N ALA A 122 18.10 0.13 8.95
CA ALA A 122 19.23 1.01 8.67
C ALA A 122 18.79 2.41 8.20
N ASP A 123 17.49 2.68 8.10
CA ASP A 123 16.94 3.89 7.50
C ASP A 123 17.52 4.18 6.10
N ASN A 124 17.80 3.12 5.34
CA ASN A 124 18.45 3.19 4.04
C ASN A 124 17.45 2.92 2.92
N PHE A 125 16.54 3.86 2.70
CA PHE A 125 15.57 3.80 1.59
C PHE A 125 15.10 5.21 1.24
N ASP A 126 14.64 5.37 0.01
CA ASP A 126 14.12 6.64 -0.50
C ASP A 126 12.78 6.40 -1.20
N ILE A 127 11.73 7.02 -0.67
CA ILE A 127 10.37 6.90 -1.22
C ILE A 127 10.03 8.01 -2.23
N LYS A 128 10.91 8.96 -2.45
CA LYS A 128 10.64 10.09 -3.35
C LYS A 128 10.19 9.68 -4.75
N PRO A 129 10.73 8.59 -5.36
CA PRO A 129 10.25 8.14 -6.65
C PRO A 129 8.77 7.73 -6.67
N MET A 130 8.20 7.45 -5.50
CA MET A 130 6.77 7.08 -5.37
C MET A 130 5.84 8.27 -5.15
N LEU A 131 6.40 9.43 -4.91
CA LEU A 131 5.64 10.65 -4.68
C LEU A 131 5.49 11.41 -6.00
#